data_bfcb9fb41d8ccde743e2f3f96e3dd055
#
_entry.id   bfcb9fb41d8ccde743e2f3f96e3dd055
#
_cell.length_a   1.000
_cell.length_b   1.000
_cell.length_c   1.000
_cell.angle_alpha   90.00
_cell.angle_beta   90.00
_cell.angle_gamma   90.00
#
_symmetry.space_group_name_H-M   'P 1'
#
loop_
_entity.id
_entity.type
_entity.pdbx_description
1 polymer ?
#
loop_
_entity_poly.entity_id
_entity_poly.type
_entity_poly.pdbx_seq_one_letter_code
_entity_poly.pdbx_strand_id
1 'polypeptide(L)'
;MTDNTELTDKQKALVDTIVSTGCSIVEAAEKAGYSTKVSRDSARVSASRTLRLPKVQKYMMECVSRTIGLGAVTASNKLVQLSNNARSEYVQLEASKDILDRVGLRTPDKVNHQVIGDIKVSIDLS
;
A
#
# COMPACT_ATOMS: atom_id res chain seq x y z
N MET A 1 7.40 -12.86 -31.90
CA MET A 1 7.17 -11.55 -31.28
C MET A 1 7.52 -11.65 -29.81
N THR A 2 8.67 -11.17 -29.47
CA THR A 2 9.03 -11.02 -28.06
C THR A 2 8.13 -9.94 -27.49
N ASP A 3 7.25 -10.36 -26.64
CA ASP A 3 6.40 -9.45 -25.88
C ASP A 3 7.35 -8.62 -25.00
N ASN A 4 7.57 -7.38 -25.39
CA ASN A 4 8.47 -6.45 -24.71
C ASN A 4 7.87 -5.97 -23.38
N THR A 5 7.01 -6.80 -22.81
CA THR A 5 6.35 -6.55 -21.52
C THR A 5 7.12 -7.14 -20.35
N GLU A 6 8.11 -7.99 -20.61
CA GLU A 6 8.93 -8.55 -19.55
C GLU A 6 9.95 -7.54 -19.04
N LEU A 7 10.01 -7.43 -17.73
CA LEU A 7 11.03 -6.64 -17.04
C LEU A 7 12.37 -7.36 -17.09
N THR A 8 13.45 -6.60 -17.26
CA THR A 8 14.78 -7.15 -17.11
C THR A 8 15.05 -7.49 -15.64
N ASP A 9 15.96 -8.43 -15.39
CA ASP A 9 16.35 -8.81 -14.03
C ASP A 9 16.79 -7.62 -13.20
N LYS A 10 17.49 -6.68 -13.84
CA LYS A 10 17.95 -5.44 -13.22
C LYS A 10 16.80 -4.52 -12.81
N GLN A 11 15.78 -4.42 -13.64
CA GLN A 11 14.56 -3.66 -13.32
C GLN A 11 13.79 -4.30 -12.15
N LYS A 12 13.66 -5.61 -12.16
CA LYS A 12 13.03 -6.36 -11.07
C LYS A 12 13.80 -6.18 -9.76
N ALA A 13 15.13 -6.32 -9.81
CA ALA A 13 15.99 -6.15 -8.64
C ALA A 13 15.87 -4.74 -8.05
N LEU A 14 15.77 -3.71 -8.88
CA LEU A 14 15.57 -2.33 -8.44
C LEU A 14 14.27 -2.19 -7.65
N VAL A 15 13.17 -2.64 -8.24
CA VAL A 15 11.86 -2.57 -7.59
C VAL A 15 11.82 -3.41 -6.32
N ASP A 16 12.28 -4.65 -6.37
CA ASP A 16 12.26 -5.57 -5.24
C ASP A 16 13.06 -5.00 -4.06
N THR A 17 14.20 -4.39 -4.33
CA THR A 17 15.01 -3.77 -3.29
C THR A 17 14.29 -2.59 -2.63
N ILE A 18 13.67 -1.73 -3.43
CA ILE A 18 12.91 -0.58 -2.90
C ILE A 18 11.74 -1.04 -2.05
N VAL A 19 10.96 -1.99 -2.56
CA VAL A 19 9.74 -2.47 -1.88
C VAL A 19 10.07 -3.21 -0.58
N SER A 20 11.13 -4.03 -0.60
CA SER A 20 11.48 -4.84 0.57
C SER A 20 12.19 -4.06 1.67
N THR A 21 13.01 -3.08 1.32
CA THR A 21 13.84 -2.37 2.29
C THR A 21 13.41 -0.94 2.56
N GLY A 22 12.67 -0.32 1.65
CA GLY A 22 12.33 1.10 1.74
C GLY A 22 13.54 2.02 1.59
N CYS A 23 14.63 1.52 1.03
CA CYS A 23 15.85 2.30 0.86
C CYS A 23 15.72 3.39 -0.20
N SER A 24 16.70 4.27 -0.26
CA SER A 24 16.74 5.32 -1.28
C SER A 24 16.94 4.75 -2.68
N ILE A 25 16.56 5.52 -3.69
CA ILE A 25 16.74 5.14 -5.10
C ILE A 25 18.21 4.86 -5.40
N VAL A 26 19.13 5.65 -4.83
CA VAL A 26 20.57 5.48 -5.03
C VAL A 26 21.05 4.14 -4.51
N GLU A 27 20.66 3.79 -3.28
CA GLU A 27 21.04 2.50 -2.67
C GLU A 27 20.45 1.33 -3.43
N ALA A 28 19.20 1.45 -3.83
CA ALA A 28 18.54 0.43 -4.63
C ALA A 28 19.22 0.25 -5.99
N ALA A 29 19.63 1.34 -6.63
CA ALA A 29 20.34 1.32 -7.89
C ALA A 29 21.69 0.61 -7.76
N GLU A 30 22.45 0.91 -6.71
CA GLU A 30 23.73 0.25 -6.43
C GLU A 30 23.55 -1.26 -6.24
N LYS A 31 22.58 -1.65 -5.42
CA LYS A 31 22.27 -3.05 -5.14
C LYS A 31 21.75 -3.80 -6.37
N ALA A 32 21.02 -3.12 -7.23
CA ALA A 32 20.48 -3.69 -8.46
C ALA A 32 21.50 -3.80 -9.58
N GLY A 33 22.70 -3.27 -9.40
CA GLY A 33 23.78 -3.34 -10.39
C GLY A 33 23.80 -2.20 -11.39
N TYR A 34 23.13 -1.08 -11.11
CA TYR A 34 23.29 0.13 -11.92
C TYR A 34 24.69 0.69 -11.71
N SER A 35 25.32 1.10 -12.81
CA SER A 35 26.72 1.53 -12.75
C SER A 35 26.86 2.83 -11.98
N THR A 36 27.68 2.79 -10.94
CA THR A 36 28.11 3.97 -10.18
C THR A 36 29.48 4.47 -10.62
N LYS A 37 30.05 3.87 -11.67
CA LYS A 37 31.41 4.17 -12.14
C LYS A 37 31.60 5.61 -12.58
N VAL A 38 30.55 6.25 -13.09
CA VAL A 38 30.62 7.65 -13.54
C VAL A 38 30.25 8.59 -12.38
N SER A 39 29.14 8.33 -11.73
CA SER A 39 28.74 9.02 -10.50
C SER A 39 27.51 8.35 -9.89
N ARG A 40 27.32 8.52 -8.58
CA ARG A 40 26.10 8.08 -7.89
C ARG A 40 24.85 8.79 -8.44
N ASP A 41 25.01 10.05 -8.85
CA ASP A 41 23.93 10.81 -9.46
C ASP A 41 23.48 10.23 -10.80
N SER A 42 24.41 9.76 -11.61
CA SER A 42 24.11 9.09 -12.88
C SER A 42 23.28 7.82 -12.65
N ALA A 43 23.67 7.01 -11.68
CA ALA A 43 22.91 5.81 -11.31
C ALA A 43 21.50 6.18 -10.81
N ARG A 44 21.38 7.21 -10.00
CA ARG A 44 20.11 7.72 -9.52
C ARG A 44 19.19 8.17 -10.66
N VAL A 45 19.72 8.90 -11.61
CA VAL A 45 18.95 9.38 -12.78
C VAL A 45 18.48 8.22 -13.63
N SER A 46 19.34 7.23 -13.91
CA SER A 46 18.97 6.03 -14.66
C SER A 46 17.89 5.23 -13.96
N ALA A 47 18.03 5.01 -12.65
CA ALA A 47 17.04 4.31 -11.84
C ALA A 47 15.71 5.06 -11.79
N SER A 48 15.75 6.39 -11.63
CA SER A 48 14.53 7.21 -11.64
C SER A 48 13.77 7.12 -12.96
N ARG A 49 14.48 7.11 -14.07
CA ARG A 49 13.87 6.92 -15.40
C ARG A 49 13.23 5.55 -15.51
N THR A 50 13.91 4.51 -15.05
CA THR A 50 13.41 3.15 -15.04
C THR A 50 12.12 3.05 -14.23
N LEU A 51 12.06 3.67 -13.06
CA LEU A 51 10.88 3.66 -12.20
C LEU A 51 9.67 4.39 -12.79
N ARG A 52 9.86 5.23 -13.81
CA ARG A 52 8.78 5.92 -14.50
C ARG A 52 8.19 5.11 -15.66
N LEU A 53 8.82 4.03 -16.06
CA LEU A 53 8.30 3.19 -17.13
C LEU A 53 6.99 2.52 -16.70
N PRO A 54 5.94 2.54 -17.55
CA PRO A 54 4.64 1.98 -17.18
C PRO A 54 4.71 0.52 -16.73
N LYS A 55 5.50 -0.31 -17.41
CA LYS A 55 5.67 -1.72 -17.06
C LYS A 55 6.33 -1.91 -15.69
N VAL A 56 7.26 -1.03 -15.34
CA VAL A 56 7.95 -1.07 -14.05
C VAL A 56 7.01 -0.60 -12.94
N GLN A 57 6.23 0.43 -13.18
CA GLN A 57 5.22 0.90 -12.23
C GLN A 57 4.16 -0.17 -11.95
N LYS A 58 3.72 -0.88 -12.99
CA LYS A 58 2.77 -1.99 -12.83
C LYS A 58 3.35 -3.08 -11.93
N TYR A 59 4.58 -3.50 -12.18
CA TYR A 59 5.27 -4.49 -11.36
C TYR A 59 5.44 -4.01 -9.91
N MET A 60 5.82 -2.75 -9.72
CA MET A 60 5.96 -2.16 -8.38
C MET A 60 4.64 -2.17 -7.62
N MET A 61 3.54 -1.83 -8.28
CA MET A 61 2.21 -1.88 -7.65
C MET A 61 1.81 -3.31 -7.28
N GLU A 62 2.13 -4.27 -8.11
CA GLU A 62 1.90 -5.70 -7.79
C GLU A 62 2.71 -6.13 -6.56
N CYS A 63 3.97 -5.72 -6.48
CA CYS A 63 4.83 -6.00 -5.32
C CYS A 63 4.31 -5.34 -4.04
N VAL A 64 3.93 -4.08 -4.11
CA VAL A 64 3.37 -3.34 -2.97
C VAL A 64 2.07 -3.99 -2.49
N SER A 65 1.17 -4.34 -3.41
CA SER A 65 -0.10 -5.00 -3.08
C SER A 65 0.14 -6.35 -2.38
N ARG A 66 1.12 -7.11 -2.86
CA ARG A 66 1.50 -8.38 -2.24
C ARG A 66 2.06 -8.16 -0.83
N THR A 67 2.92 -7.17 -0.66
CA THR A 67 3.52 -6.85 0.64
C THR A 67 2.45 -6.40 1.63
N ILE A 68 1.52 -5.55 1.21
CA ILE A 68 0.39 -5.12 2.04
C ILE A 68 -0.50 -6.33 2.39
N GLY A 69 -0.77 -7.20 1.42
CA GLY A 69 -1.56 -8.40 1.64
C GLY A 69 -0.95 -9.32 2.72
N LEU A 70 0.37 -9.52 2.67
CA LEU A 70 1.08 -10.29 3.70
C LEU A 70 1.08 -9.56 5.04
N GLY A 71 1.28 -8.25 5.02
CA GLY A 71 1.23 -7.41 6.22
C GLY A 71 -0.15 -7.40 6.87
N ALA A 72 -1.20 -7.48 6.07
CA ALA A 72 -2.57 -7.53 6.56
C ALA A 72 -2.82 -8.76 7.44
N VAL A 73 -2.22 -9.90 7.12
CA VAL A 73 -2.32 -11.12 7.94
C VAL A 73 -1.70 -10.88 9.32
N THR A 74 -0.51 -10.31 9.36
CA THR A 74 0.18 -9.99 10.63
C THR A 74 -0.59 -8.96 11.44
N ALA A 75 -1.06 -7.90 10.80
CA ALA A 75 -1.85 -6.86 11.44
C ALA A 75 -3.17 -7.41 11.98
N SER A 76 -3.84 -8.27 11.23
CA SER A 76 -5.07 -8.95 11.64
C SER A 76 -4.83 -9.79 12.90
N ASN A 77 -3.78 -10.60 12.91
CA ASN A 77 -3.42 -11.40 14.06
C ASN A 77 -3.13 -10.54 15.30
N LYS A 78 -2.41 -9.43 15.10
CA LYS A 78 -2.10 -8.50 16.19
C LYS A 78 -3.37 -7.87 16.76
N LEU A 79 -4.29 -7.50 15.90
CA LEU A 79 -5.57 -6.90 16.29
C LEU A 79 -6.38 -7.89 17.14
N VAL A 80 -6.46 -9.15 16.72
CA VAL A 80 -7.12 -10.21 17.48
C VAL A 80 -6.46 -10.43 18.84
N GLN A 81 -5.13 -10.46 18.88
CA GLN A 81 -4.39 -10.59 20.14
C GLN A 81 -4.66 -9.42 21.09
N LEU A 82 -4.71 -8.19 20.58
CA LEU A 82 -5.03 -7.02 21.41
C LEU A 82 -6.44 -7.08 21.97
N SER A 83 -7.42 -7.59 21.20
CA SER A 83 -8.78 -7.73 21.69
C SER A 83 -8.88 -8.76 22.82
N ASN A 84 -8.06 -9.79 22.83
CA ASN A 84 -8.09 -10.87 23.80
C ASN A 84 -7.19 -10.63 25.01
N ASN A 85 -6.01 -10.08 24.83
CA ASN A 85 -4.92 -10.13 25.80
C ASN A 85 -4.30 -8.77 26.13
N ALA A 86 -4.81 -7.67 25.64
CA ALA A 86 -4.25 -6.37 25.99
C ALA A 86 -4.42 -6.10 27.50
N ARG A 87 -3.44 -5.44 28.10
CA ARG A 87 -3.46 -5.11 29.53
C ARG A 87 -4.56 -4.10 29.88
N SER A 88 -4.88 -3.22 28.94
CA SER A 88 -5.89 -2.19 29.11
C SER A 88 -7.22 -2.66 28.56
N GLU A 89 -8.27 -2.59 29.36
CA GLU A 89 -9.65 -2.89 28.92
C GLU A 89 -10.09 -1.93 27.81
N TYR A 90 -9.63 -0.70 27.85
CA TYR A 90 -9.90 0.28 26.79
C TYR A 90 -9.32 -0.18 25.46
N VAL A 91 -8.07 -0.67 25.45
CA VAL A 91 -7.45 -1.20 24.23
C VAL A 91 -8.17 -2.44 23.75
N GLN A 92 -8.58 -3.34 24.63
CA GLN A 92 -9.38 -4.50 24.27
C GLN A 92 -10.69 -4.10 23.61
N LEU A 93 -11.38 -3.12 24.18
CA LEU A 93 -12.64 -2.61 23.65
C LEU A 93 -12.45 -1.98 22.27
N GLU A 94 -11.45 -1.13 22.10
CA GLU A 94 -11.18 -0.47 20.82
C GLU A 94 -10.76 -1.47 19.74
N ALA A 95 -9.93 -2.45 20.08
CA ALA A 95 -9.57 -3.52 19.14
C ALA A 95 -10.77 -4.37 18.74
N SER A 96 -11.64 -4.69 19.68
CA SER A 96 -12.86 -5.47 19.42
C SER A 96 -13.83 -4.69 18.51
N LYS A 97 -14.01 -3.41 18.77
CA LYS A 97 -14.83 -2.52 17.92
C LYS A 97 -14.27 -2.46 16.50
N ASP A 98 -12.95 -2.32 16.38
CA ASP A 98 -12.29 -2.23 15.07
C ASP A 98 -12.48 -3.53 14.27
N ILE A 99 -12.39 -4.68 14.92
CA ILE A 99 -12.64 -5.97 14.28
C ILE A 99 -14.09 -6.04 13.78
N LEU A 100 -15.05 -5.66 14.60
CA LEU A 100 -16.45 -5.68 14.23
C LEU A 100 -16.75 -4.73 13.08
N ASP A 101 -16.15 -3.56 13.09
CA ASP A 101 -16.28 -2.58 12.00
C ASP A 101 -15.76 -3.14 10.67
N ARG A 102 -14.62 -3.83 10.70
CA ARG A 102 -14.00 -4.37 9.50
C ARG A 102 -14.78 -5.52 8.88
N VAL A 103 -15.51 -6.27 9.68
CA VAL A 103 -16.39 -7.35 9.18
C VAL A 103 -17.79 -6.86 8.86
N GLY A 104 -18.05 -5.56 8.95
CA GLY A 104 -19.33 -4.97 8.56
C GLY A 104 -20.42 -5.03 9.61
N LEU A 105 -20.08 -5.35 10.87
CA LEU A 105 -21.04 -5.39 11.98
C LEU A 105 -21.11 -4.06 12.74
N ARG A 106 -20.72 -3.00 12.09
CA ARG A 106 -20.79 -1.66 12.64
C ARG A 106 -22.22 -1.16 12.65
N THR A 107 -22.60 -0.51 13.75
CA THR A 107 -23.84 0.29 13.76
C THR A 107 -23.71 1.36 12.68
N PRO A 108 -24.71 1.51 11.80
CA PRO A 108 -24.66 2.55 10.79
C PRO A 108 -24.39 3.89 11.46
N ASP A 109 -23.33 4.58 11.03
CA ASP A 109 -23.14 5.94 11.47
C ASP A 109 -24.38 6.72 11.11
N LYS A 110 -24.95 7.39 12.08
CA LYS A 110 -25.91 8.45 11.78
C LYS A 110 -25.13 9.58 11.08
N VAL A 111 -24.69 9.30 9.89
CA VAL A 111 -24.25 10.36 9.02
C VAL A 111 -25.52 11.07 8.66
N ASN A 112 -25.79 12.12 9.38
CA ASN A 112 -26.69 13.13 8.90
C ASN A 112 -26.07 13.65 7.61
N HIS A 113 -26.44 13.06 6.51
CA HIS A 113 -26.28 13.68 5.24
C HIS A 113 -27.19 14.90 5.20
N GLN A 114 -26.84 15.87 6.00
CA GLN A 114 -27.46 17.20 5.85
C GLN A 114 -27.03 17.85 4.55
N VAL A 115 -26.52 17.12 3.69
CA VAL A 115 -26.08 17.63 2.46
C VAL A 115 -27.23 18.16 1.68
N ILE A 116 -28.46 18.22 2.22
CA ILE A 116 -29.10 18.23 1.02
C ILE A 116 -30.50 18.61 1.19
N GLY A 117 -30.58 19.82 1.41
CA GLY A 117 -31.83 20.53 1.20
C GLY A 117 -32.46 20.21 -0.14
N ASP A 118 -31.67 20.13 -1.18
CA ASP A 118 -32.16 19.92 -2.55
C ASP A 118 -32.73 18.53 -2.80
N ILE A 119 -32.06 17.51 -2.31
CA ILE A 119 -32.56 16.15 -2.44
C ILE A 119 -33.79 15.91 -1.57
N LYS A 120 -33.85 16.53 -0.43
CA LYS A 120 -34.99 16.48 0.44
C LYS A 120 -36.25 17.03 -0.23
N VAL A 121 -36.09 18.10 -0.99
CA VAL A 121 -37.19 18.69 -1.76
C VAL A 121 -37.70 17.72 -2.84
N SER A 122 -36.80 16.99 -3.48
CA SER A 122 -37.17 16.02 -4.52
C SER A 122 -38.01 14.87 -3.95
N ILE A 123 -37.78 14.48 -2.73
CA ILE A 123 -38.51 13.39 -2.08
C ILE A 123 -39.92 13.84 -1.68
N ASP A 124 -40.09 15.08 -1.33
CA ASP A 124 -41.38 15.63 -0.92
C ASP A 124 -42.39 15.82 -2.05
N LEU A 125 -41.96 15.59 -3.28
CA LEU A 125 -42.81 15.70 -4.45
C LEU A 125 -43.66 14.44 -4.71
N SER A 126 -43.57 13.47 -3.88
CA SER A 126 -44.40 12.28 -3.99
C SER A 126 -45.84 12.57 -3.57
#